data_4e2b990a56a98e86a5bd003497309e67
#
_entry.id   4e2b990a56a98e86a5bd003497309e67
#
_cell.length_a   1.000
_cell.length_b   1.000
_cell.length_c   1.000
_cell.angle_alpha   90.00
_cell.angle_beta   90.00
_cell.angle_gamma   90.00
#
_symmetry.space_group_name_H-M   'P 1'
#
loop_
_entity.id
_entity.type
_entity.pdbx_description
1 polymer ?
#
loop_
_entity_poly.entity_id
_entity_poly.type
_entity_poly.pdbx_seq_one_letter_code
_entity_poly.pdbx_strand_id
1 'polypeptide(L)'
;QKMGTGPWTAARVCLAAVGPTEFAGWAQVGDEYRCDENGCNCGWVYPYLPGEPMGRRHPSPLIQIMATSDDQVANIWRPLVSMIGLGPLKDLLLPRGEFIRIVGTSGDKDMDRIDRVTASAQSRLGAPINEAFFDETGLYTKSNKLIEVFTTMRRGAAAMGGRSMETTNAFDPAQNSAAQQTQESQRSDIFKYWRDPDLALKRPDGKPFSFQNARERRKILSYVYAGAAHINIDSIEAECLELMETDSSQAERFFGNRLVRGGGSWLPPGLWEGCHASAVASAA
;
A
#
# COMPACT_ATOMS: atom_id res chain seq x y z
N GLN A 1 -7.18 8.28 3.69
CA GLN A 1 -8.17 7.33 4.24
C GLN A 1 -9.39 7.25 3.33
N LYS A 2 -10.03 6.07 3.20
CA LYS A 2 -11.26 5.85 2.38
C LYS A 2 -11.09 6.10 0.85
N MET A 3 -9.87 6.12 0.34
CA MET A 3 -9.59 6.31 -1.10
C MET A 3 -9.89 5.08 -1.97
N GLY A 4 -10.43 3.99 -1.39
CA GLY A 4 -10.69 2.74 -2.09
C GLY A 4 -9.44 1.86 -2.26
N THR A 5 -8.42 2.05 -1.44
CA THR A 5 -7.17 1.26 -1.47
C THR A 5 -7.43 -0.23 -1.26
N GLY A 6 -8.36 -0.61 -0.36
CA GLY A 6 -8.71 -2.01 -0.12
C GLY A 6 -9.21 -2.72 -1.38
N PRO A 7 -10.28 -2.26 -2.06
CA PRO A 7 -10.73 -2.83 -3.33
C PRO A 7 -9.67 -2.79 -4.44
N TRP A 8 -8.88 -1.72 -4.52
CA TRP A 8 -7.80 -1.64 -5.51
C TRP A 8 -6.70 -2.66 -5.23
N THR A 9 -6.30 -2.83 -3.96
CA THR A 9 -5.35 -3.87 -3.55
C THR A 9 -5.90 -5.26 -3.83
N ALA A 10 -7.20 -5.51 -3.59
CA ALA A 10 -7.85 -6.76 -3.92
C ALA A 10 -7.76 -7.09 -5.42
N ALA A 11 -7.98 -6.11 -6.30
CA ALA A 11 -7.79 -6.29 -7.75
C ALA A 11 -6.32 -6.59 -8.10
N ARG A 12 -5.36 -5.93 -7.42
CA ARG A 12 -3.92 -6.22 -7.58
C ARG A 12 -3.55 -7.62 -7.14
N VAL A 13 -4.16 -8.12 -6.04
CA VAL A 13 -3.99 -9.51 -5.59
C VAL A 13 -4.53 -10.50 -6.62
N CYS A 14 -5.71 -10.24 -7.22
CA CYS A 14 -6.22 -11.06 -8.32
C CYS A 14 -5.24 -11.09 -9.51
N LEU A 15 -4.70 -9.93 -9.89
CA LEU A 15 -3.71 -9.83 -10.96
C LEU A 15 -2.45 -10.64 -10.63
N ALA A 16 -1.94 -10.54 -9.40
CA ALA A 16 -0.77 -11.30 -8.95
C ALA A 16 -1.01 -12.82 -8.98
N ALA A 17 -2.24 -13.25 -8.66
CA ALA A 17 -2.59 -14.67 -8.60
C ALA A 17 -2.76 -15.33 -9.97
N VAL A 18 -3.39 -14.63 -10.90
CA VAL A 18 -3.81 -15.24 -12.18
C VAL A 18 -3.45 -14.43 -13.44
N GLY A 19 -2.93 -13.23 -13.25
CA GLY A 19 -2.59 -12.33 -14.37
C GLY A 19 -1.18 -12.53 -14.92
N PRO A 20 -0.87 -11.86 -16.03
CA PRO A 20 0.42 -11.96 -16.72
C PRO A 20 1.50 -11.14 -16.02
N THR A 21 1.92 -11.54 -14.82
CA THR A 21 2.84 -10.78 -13.97
C THR A 21 4.31 -11.11 -14.16
N GLU A 22 4.62 -12.23 -14.83
CA GLU A 22 5.99 -12.66 -15.10
C GLU A 22 6.38 -12.36 -16.55
N PHE A 23 7.60 -11.91 -16.76
CA PHE A 23 8.12 -11.62 -18.10
C PHE A 23 8.20 -12.90 -18.95
N ALA A 24 7.64 -12.85 -20.16
CA ALA A 24 7.58 -13.98 -21.08
C ALA A 24 8.36 -13.78 -22.40
N GLY A 25 8.99 -12.62 -22.57
CA GLY A 25 9.70 -12.25 -23.79
C GLY A 25 9.23 -10.93 -24.38
N TRP A 26 9.71 -10.63 -25.56
CA TRP A 26 9.34 -9.42 -26.32
C TRP A 26 8.42 -9.80 -27.46
N ALA A 27 7.31 -9.10 -27.60
CA ALA A 27 6.28 -9.37 -28.58
C ALA A 27 6.76 -9.15 -30.03
N GLN A 28 6.29 -9.99 -30.91
CA GLN A 28 6.41 -9.88 -32.36
C GLN A 28 5.07 -9.51 -32.98
N VAL A 29 5.06 -9.31 -34.29
CA VAL A 29 3.81 -9.03 -35.04
C VAL A 29 2.88 -10.23 -34.93
N GLY A 30 1.67 -9.98 -34.40
CA GLY A 30 0.63 -11.01 -34.28
C GLY A 30 0.58 -11.71 -32.91
N ASP A 31 1.51 -11.39 -31.98
CA ASP A 31 1.44 -11.93 -30.63
C ASP A 31 0.27 -11.31 -29.86
N GLU A 32 -0.42 -12.14 -29.10
CA GLU A 32 -1.53 -11.74 -28.23
C GLU A 32 -1.53 -12.50 -26.90
N TYR A 33 -2.04 -11.86 -25.85
CA TYR A 33 -2.36 -12.52 -24.60
C TYR A 33 -3.84 -12.91 -24.58
N ARG A 34 -4.14 -14.17 -24.35
CA ARG A 34 -5.49 -14.70 -24.28
C ARG A 34 -5.81 -15.20 -22.87
N CYS A 35 -6.85 -14.64 -22.25
CA CYS A 35 -7.28 -15.05 -20.91
C CYS A 35 -7.79 -16.49 -20.84
N ASP A 36 -8.42 -17.00 -21.89
CA ASP A 36 -8.94 -18.38 -21.98
C ASP A 36 -7.82 -19.43 -21.93
N GLU A 37 -6.68 -19.18 -22.55
CA GLU A 37 -5.49 -20.04 -22.47
C GLU A 37 -4.88 -20.09 -21.06
N ASN A 38 -5.21 -19.10 -20.21
CA ASN A 38 -4.79 -19.00 -18.82
C ASN A 38 -5.89 -19.42 -17.84
N GLY A 39 -6.95 -20.09 -18.31
CA GLY A 39 -8.04 -20.65 -17.52
C GLY A 39 -9.13 -19.65 -17.11
N CYS A 40 -9.09 -18.41 -17.57
CA CYS A 40 -10.11 -17.41 -17.31
C CYS A 40 -11.13 -17.34 -18.45
N ASN A 41 -12.39 -17.55 -18.14
CA ASN A 41 -13.48 -17.55 -19.13
C ASN A 41 -14.05 -16.14 -19.42
N CYS A 42 -13.27 -15.06 -19.22
CA CYS A 42 -13.75 -13.69 -19.46
C CYS A 42 -13.75 -13.28 -20.95
N GLY A 43 -13.10 -14.05 -21.82
CA GLY A 43 -12.97 -13.76 -23.23
C GLY A 43 -12.05 -12.58 -23.59
N TRP A 44 -11.30 -12.06 -22.60
CA TRP A 44 -10.40 -10.93 -22.87
C TRP A 44 -9.17 -11.35 -23.64
N VAL A 45 -8.85 -10.59 -24.68
CA VAL A 45 -7.67 -10.75 -25.53
C VAL A 45 -6.94 -9.40 -25.59
N TYR A 46 -5.63 -9.42 -25.46
CA TYR A 46 -4.78 -8.24 -25.60
C TYR A 46 -3.79 -8.45 -26.74
N PRO A 47 -3.93 -7.72 -27.85
CA PRO A 47 -2.95 -7.76 -28.93
C PRO A 47 -1.74 -6.92 -28.53
N TYR A 48 -0.58 -7.54 -28.47
CA TYR A 48 0.66 -6.84 -28.18
C TYR A 48 1.14 -6.00 -29.37
N LEU A 49 1.74 -4.87 -29.09
CA LEU A 49 2.53 -4.15 -30.08
C LEU A 49 3.92 -4.80 -30.20
N PRO A 50 4.52 -4.88 -31.41
CA PRO A 50 5.87 -5.39 -31.57
C PRO A 50 6.87 -4.65 -30.66
N GLY A 51 7.65 -5.39 -29.89
CA GLY A 51 8.60 -4.87 -28.92
C GLY A 51 8.01 -4.55 -27.54
N GLU A 52 6.72 -4.81 -27.30
CA GLU A 52 6.16 -4.78 -25.94
C GLU A 52 6.66 -5.98 -25.11
N PRO A 53 6.84 -5.81 -23.78
CA PRO A 53 7.10 -6.95 -22.92
C PRO A 53 5.84 -7.81 -22.78
N MET A 54 5.93 -9.06 -23.12
CA MET A 54 4.86 -10.03 -22.89
C MET A 54 4.89 -10.54 -21.45
N GLY A 55 3.70 -10.82 -20.93
CA GLY A 55 3.51 -11.39 -19.61
C GLY A 55 2.98 -12.81 -19.65
N ARG A 56 3.35 -13.60 -18.65
CA ARG A 56 2.76 -14.91 -18.38
C ARG A 56 2.36 -15.01 -16.91
N ARG A 57 1.45 -15.93 -16.61
CA ARG A 57 1.07 -16.26 -15.25
C ARG A 57 2.25 -16.87 -14.48
N HIS A 58 2.38 -16.53 -13.20
CA HIS A 58 3.36 -17.18 -12.32
C HIS A 58 3.00 -18.67 -12.15
N PRO A 59 3.96 -19.61 -12.31
CA PRO A 59 3.67 -21.04 -12.30
C PRO A 59 3.31 -21.60 -10.92
N SER A 60 3.76 -20.98 -9.84
CA SER A 60 3.48 -21.41 -8.47
C SER A 60 3.41 -20.19 -7.52
N PRO A 61 2.32 -19.41 -7.57
CA PRO A 61 2.23 -18.18 -6.81
C PRO A 61 1.95 -18.45 -5.32
N LEU A 62 2.77 -17.85 -4.45
CA LEU A 62 2.48 -17.69 -3.02
C LEU A 62 2.36 -16.21 -2.70
N ILE A 63 1.14 -15.79 -2.37
CA ILE A 63 0.81 -14.38 -2.14
C ILE A 63 0.43 -14.20 -0.67
N GLN A 64 0.93 -13.15 -0.04
CA GLN A 64 0.58 -12.85 1.34
C GLN A 64 0.05 -11.43 1.48
N ILE A 65 -1.03 -11.28 2.25
CA ILE A 65 -1.65 -10.00 2.60
C ILE A 65 -1.48 -9.80 4.10
N MET A 66 -0.84 -8.72 4.50
CA MET A 66 -0.58 -8.40 5.91
C MET A 66 -1.20 -7.05 6.28
N ALA A 67 -1.81 -6.99 7.46
CA ALA A 67 -2.25 -5.77 8.13
C ALA A 67 -2.02 -5.89 9.65
N THR A 68 -2.36 -4.84 10.41
CA THR A 68 -2.14 -4.83 11.86
C THR A 68 -3.06 -5.76 12.63
N SER A 69 -4.24 -6.06 12.08
CA SER A 69 -5.24 -6.96 12.68
C SER A 69 -6.04 -7.70 11.60
N ASP A 70 -6.75 -8.75 11.99
CA ASP A 70 -7.65 -9.48 11.09
C ASP A 70 -8.76 -8.59 10.53
N ASP A 71 -9.30 -7.67 11.33
CA ASP A 71 -10.32 -6.71 10.89
C ASP A 71 -9.77 -5.75 9.82
N GLN A 72 -8.50 -5.39 9.91
CA GLN A 72 -7.86 -4.57 8.88
C GLN A 72 -7.55 -5.36 7.62
N VAL A 73 -7.07 -6.60 7.74
CA VAL A 73 -6.94 -7.49 6.57
C VAL A 73 -8.28 -7.65 5.86
N ALA A 74 -9.39 -7.67 6.60
CA ALA A 74 -10.74 -7.76 6.03
C ALA A 74 -11.08 -6.61 5.06
N ASN A 75 -10.44 -5.45 5.16
CA ASN A 75 -10.62 -4.34 4.21
C ASN A 75 -10.18 -4.69 2.78
N ILE A 76 -9.20 -5.59 2.65
CA ILE A 76 -8.76 -6.14 1.35
C ILE A 76 -9.48 -7.46 1.07
N TRP A 77 -9.62 -8.31 2.08
CA TRP A 77 -10.12 -9.67 1.93
C TRP A 77 -11.60 -9.73 1.49
N ARG A 78 -12.47 -8.93 2.09
CA ARG A 78 -13.90 -8.89 1.71
C ARG A 78 -14.12 -8.49 0.24
N PRO A 79 -13.54 -7.36 -0.25
CA PRO A 79 -13.59 -7.05 -1.67
C PRO A 79 -13.00 -8.15 -2.56
N LEU A 80 -11.87 -8.75 -2.16
CA LEU A 80 -11.23 -9.83 -2.90
C LEU A 80 -12.16 -11.03 -3.08
N VAL A 81 -12.74 -11.53 -2.00
CA VAL A 81 -13.69 -12.65 -2.05
C VAL A 81 -14.93 -12.30 -2.87
N SER A 82 -15.42 -11.06 -2.77
CA SER A 82 -16.56 -10.60 -3.56
C SER A 82 -16.24 -10.53 -5.06
N MET A 83 -15.08 -10.00 -5.43
CA MET A 83 -14.61 -9.95 -6.84
C MET A 83 -14.46 -11.36 -7.42
N ILE A 84 -13.93 -12.29 -6.64
CA ILE A 84 -13.80 -13.70 -7.05
C ILE A 84 -15.18 -14.32 -7.27
N GLY A 85 -16.08 -14.22 -6.28
CA GLY A 85 -17.37 -14.90 -6.31
C GLY A 85 -18.34 -14.36 -7.36
N LEU A 86 -18.27 -13.06 -7.65
CA LEU A 86 -19.11 -12.38 -8.63
C LEU A 86 -18.49 -12.24 -10.01
N GLY A 87 -17.20 -12.51 -10.12
CA GLY A 87 -16.41 -12.31 -11.33
C GLY A 87 -16.03 -13.60 -12.08
N PRO A 88 -15.25 -13.47 -13.16
CA PRO A 88 -14.82 -14.61 -13.97
C PRO A 88 -13.75 -15.49 -13.32
N LEU A 89 -13.24 -15.11 -12.15
CA LEU A 89 -12.13 -15.80 -11.48
C LEU A 89 -12.58 -16.90 -10.51
N LYS A 90 -13.89 -17.15 -10.37
CA LYS A 90 -14.46 -18.12 -9.42
C LYS A 90 -13.97 -19.56 -9.56
N ASP A 91 -13.57 -19.94 -10.78
CA ASP A 91 -13.07 -21.29 -11.09
C ASP A 91 -11.53 -21.38 -10.93
N LEU A 92 -10.84 -20.24 -10.85
CA LEU A 92 -9.40 -20.16 -10.69
C LEU A 92 -8.97 -19.85 -9.25
N LEU A 93 -9.80 -19.14 -8.50
CA LEU A 93 -9.53 -18.73 -7.12
C LEU A 93 -10.64 -19.27 -6.22
N LEU A 94 -10.30 -20.20 -5.36
CA LEU A 94 -11.24 -20.90 -4.48
C LEU A 94 -11.08 -20.45 -3.02
N PRO A 95 -11.92 -19.53 -2.53
CA PRO A 95 -11.88 -19.10 -1.14
C PRO A 95 -12.10 -20.27 -0.17
N ARG A 96 -11.24 -20.35 0.85
CA ARG A 96 -11.35 -21.21 2.03
C ARG A 96 -11.35 -20.31 3.26
N GLY A 97 -11.57 -20.85 4.43
CA GLY A 97 -11.68 -20.02 5.64
C GLY A 97 -10.51 -19.08 5.83
N GLU A 98 -9.28 -19.60 5.79
CA GLU A 98 -8.07 -18.86 6.13
C GLU A 98 -7.22 -18.45 4.92
N PHE A 99 -7.48 -19.00 3.74
CA PHE A 99 -6.72 -18.73 2.53
C PHE A 99 -7.59 -18.87 1.28
N ILE A 100 -7.06 -18.42 0.14
CA ILE A 100 -7.68 -18.65 -1.17
C ILE A 100 -6.75 -19.57 -1.95
N ARG A 101 -7.28 -20.72 -2.41
CA ARG A 101 -6.55 -21.64 -3.28
C ARG A 101 -6.50 -21.09 -4.68
N ILE A 102 -5.34 -21.17 -5.32
CA ILE A 102 -5.14 -20.82 -6.72
C ILE A 102 -5.11 -22.14 -7.54
N VAL A 103 -5.88 -22.22 -8.61
CA VAL A 103 -6.03 -23.42 -9.44
C VAL A 103 -5.35 -23.23 -10.80
N GLY A 104 -4.91 -24.32 -11.41
CA GLY A 104 -4.29 -24.28 -12.74
C GLY A 104 -2.83 -23.82 -12.73
N THR A 105 -2.14 -24.06 -11.62
CA THR A 105 -0.72 -23.79 -11.41
C THR A 105 0.04 -25.08 -11.08
N SER A 106 1.08 -25.06 -10.26
CA SER A 106 1.92 -26.21 -9.95
C SER A 106 1.17 -27.39 -9.28
N GLY A 107 0.06 -27.10 -8.61
CA GLY A 107 -0.67 -28.07 -7.78
C GLY A 107 -0.07 -28.27 -6.40
N ASP A 108 0.99 -27.57 -6.05
CA ASP A 108 1.58 -27.60 -4.71
C ASP A 108 0.61 -27.02 -3.68
N LYS A 109 0.38 -27.76 -2.58
CA LYS A 109 -0.59 -27.38 -1.56
C LYS A 109 -0.10 -26.24 -0.67
N ASP A 110 1.20 -26.10 -0.52
CA ASP A 110 1.83 -25.08 0.33
C ASP A 110 2.12 -23.78 -0.43
N MET A 111 2.21 -23.88 -1.76
CA MET A 111 2.27 -22.77 -2.70
C MET A 111 0.87 -22.45 -3.23
N ASP A 112 0.70 -22.03 -4.43
CA ASP A 112 -0.58 -21.85 -5.14
C ASP A 112 -1.72 -21.32 -4.25
N ARG A 113 -1.44 -20.28 -3.45
CA ARG A 113 -2.39 -19.76 -2.47
C ARG A 113 -2.18 -18.29 -2.13
N ILE A 114 -3.24 -17.68 -1.64
CA ILE A 114 -3.23 -16.33 -1.08
C ILE A 114 -3.52 -16.47 0.41
N ASP A 115 -2.58 -16.04 1.25
CA ASP A 115 -2.67 -16.11 2.71
C ASP A 115 -2.96 -14.76 3.35
N ARG A 116 -3.72 -14.79 4.44
CA ARG A 116 -3.80 -13.68 5.39
C ARG A 116 -2.72 -13.85 6.44
N VAL A 117 -1.99 -12.77 6.73
CA VAL A 117 -0.91 -12.76 7.72
C VAL A 117 -1.16 -11.63 8.72
N THR A 118 -1.10 -11.94 9.99
CA THR A 118 -1.15 -10.98 11.09
C THR A 118 0.05 -11.16 12.00
N ALA A 119 0.20 -10.30 13.00
CA ALA A 119 1.31 -10.36 13.96
C ALA A 119 1.46 -11.73 14.66
N SER A 120 0.38 -12.48 14.80
CA SER A 120 0.36 -13.83 15.42
C SER A 120 0.90 -14.94 14.50
N ALA A 121 1.07 -14.67 13.21
CA ALA A 121 1.42 -15.68 12.21
C ALA A 121 2.95 -15.93 12.09
N GLN A 122 3.69 -15.86 13.19
CA GLN A 122 5.16 -16.06 13.19
C GLN A 122 5.61 -17.41 12.59
N SER A 123 4.75 -18.41 12.56
CA SER A 123 5.04 -19.74 12.00
C SER A 123 5.22 -19.79 10.47
N ARG A 124 4.87 -18.71 9.76
CA ARG A 124 4.99 -18.63 8.30
C ARG A 124 6.15 -17.76 7.81
N LEU A 125 7.02 -17.35 8.74
CA LEU A 125 8.21 -16.59 8.41
C LEU A 125 9.21 -17.47 7.63
N GLY A 126 9.67 -16.97 6.48
CA GLY A 126 10.60 -17.70 5.59
C GLY A 126 9.95 -18.43 4.42
N ALA A 127 8.62 -18.29 4.22
CA ALA A 127 7.95 -18.83 3.04
C ALA A 127 8.47 -18.16 1.76
N PRO A 128 8.55 -18.89 0.63
CA PRO A 128 9.01 -18.37 -0.67
C PRO A 128 7.91 -17.55 -1.36
N ILE A 129 7.73 -16.33 -0.89
CA ILE A 129 6.64 -15.42 -1.31
C ILE A 129 6.96 -14.81 -2.67
N ASN A 130 5.99 -14.78 -3.59
CA ASN A 130 6.13 -14.10 -4.87
C ASN A 130 5.64 -12.64 -4.81
N GLU A 131 4.53 -12.41 -4.09
CA GLU A 131 3.98 -11.08 -3.89
C GLU A 131 3.54 -10.88 -2.43
N ALA A 132 3.89 -9.75 -1.87
CA ALA A 132 3.47 -9.35 -0.53
C ALA A 132 2.73 -8.02 -0.56
N PHE A 133 1.55 -7.99 0.03
CA PHE A 133 0.71 -6.79 0.14
C PHE A 133 0.60 -6.38 1.60
N PHE A 134 1.01 -5.16 1.91
CA PHE A 134 1.04 -4.62 3.26
C PHE A 134 0.09 -3.43 3.36
N ASP A 135 -0.88 -3.50 4.25
CA ASP A 135 -1.82 -2.41 4.49
C ASP A 135 -1.53 -1.72 5.82
N GLU A 136 -1.65 -0.38 5.81
CA GLU A 136 -1.39 0.50 6.95
C GLU A 136 0.04 0.36 7.54
N THR A 137 1.05 0.32 6.67
CA THR A 137 2.47 0.17 7.08
C THR A 137 2.98 1.33 7.94
N GLY A 138 2.29 2.45 7.97
CA GLY A 138 2.51 3.54 8.93
C GLY A 138 2.30 3.14 10.39
N LEU A 139 1.57 2.05 10.64
CA LEU A 139 1.33 1.49 11.97
C LEU A 139 2.28 0.33 12.32
N TYR A 140 3.17 -0.09 11.41
CA TYR A 140 4.13 -1.17 11.68
C TYR A 140 5.36 -0.59 12.38
N THR A 141 5.46 -0.86 13.66
CA THR A 141 6.52 -0.34 14.54
C THR A 141 7.29 -1.46 15.21
N LYS A 142 8.41 -1.13 15.86
CA LYS A 142 9.15 -2.08 16.68
C LYS A 142 8.36 -2.51 17.92
N SER A 143 7.57 -1.59 18.50
CA SER A 143 6.81 -1.85 19.71
C SER A 143 5.75 -2.94 19.55
N ASN A 144 5.10 -3.01 18.37
CA ASN A 144 4.11 -4.04 18.07
C ASN A 144 4.68 -5.23 17.27
N LYS A 145 6.00 -5.29 17.05
CA LYS A 145 6.74 -6.35 16.34
C LYS A 145 6.36 -6.55 14.87
N LEU A 146 5.45 -5.75 14.32
CA LEU A 146 5.01 -5.89 12.93
C LEU A 146 6.13 -5.57 11.93
N ILE A 147 7.06 -4.70 12.30
CA ILE A 147 8.21 -4.37 11.45
C ILE A 147 9.13 -5.57 11.20
N GLU A 148 9.22 -6.48 12.17
CA GLU A 148 10.02 -7.71 12.04
C GLU A 148 9.37 -8.68 11.05
N VAL A 149 8.05 -8.88 11.17
CA VAL A 149 7.25 -9.70 10.24
C VAL A 149 7.34 -9.14 8.82
N PHE A 150 7.08 -7.86 8.66
CA PHE A 150 7.19 -7.12 7.41
C PHE A 150 8.57 -7.30 6.74
N THR A 151 9.65 -7.11 7.51
CA THR A 151 11.02 -7.24 6.99
C THR A 151 11.32 -8.68 6.56
N THR A 152 10.83 -9.67 7.32
CA THR A 152 11.03 -11.08 6.99
C THR A 152 10.26 -11.47 5.73
N MET A 153 9.01 -11.03 5.59
CA MET A 153 8.22 -11.26 4.38
C MET A 153 8.89 -10.62 3.14
N ARG A 154 9.38 -9.40 3.24
CA ARG A 154 10.12 -8.74 2.13
C ARG A 154 11.40 -9.49 1.75
N ARG A 155 12.12 -10.04 2.73
CA ARG A 155 13.30 -10.89 2.45
C ARG A 155 12.90 -12.19 1.75
N GLY A 156 11.81 -12.83 2.18
CA GLY A 156 11.26 -14.00 1.52
C GLY A 156 10.89 -13.72 0.06
N ALA A 157 10.20 -12.60 -0.20
CA ALA A 157 9.87 -12.17 -1.55
C ALA A 157 11.13 -11.87 -2.38
N ALA A 158 12.10 -11.15 -1.83
CA ALA A 158 13.34 -10.83 -2.55
C ALA A 158 14.13 -12.08 -2.96
N ALA A 159 14.15 -13.11 -2.11
CA ALA A 159 14.81 -14.38 -2.43
C ALA A 159 14.19 -15.12 -3.63
N MET A 160 12.92 -14.87 -3.91
CA MET A 160 12.16 -15.45 -5.03
C MET A 160 12.08 -14.52 -6.26
N GLY A 161 12.77 -13.38 -6.26
CA GLY A 161 12.58 -12.34 -7.27
C GLY A 161 11.19 -11.67 -7.21
N GLY A 162 10.50 -11.86 -6.10
CA GLY A 162 9.14 -11.36 -5.89
C GLY A 162 9.09 -9.87 -5.56
N ARG A 163 7.87 -9.37 -5.41
CA ARG A 163 7.58 -7.94 -5.22
C ARG A 163 6.80 -7.69 -3.95
N SER A 164 6.81 -6.43 -3.50
CA SER A 164 5.95 -6.01 -2.40
C SER A 164 5.27 -4.68 -2.73
N MET A 165 4.06 -4.52 -2.21
CA MET A 165 3.29 -3.29 -2.29
C MET A 165 2.86 -2.86 -0.89
N GLU A 166 3.03 -1.59 -0.60
CA GLU A 166 2.63 -0.97 0.66
C GLU A 166 1.54 0.08 0.42
N THR A 167 0.52 0.06 1.28
CA THR A 167 -0.49 1.12 1.36
C THR A 167 -0.53 1.65 2.78
N THR A 168 -0.69 2.97 2.93
CA THR A 168 -0.76 3.61 4.25
C THR A 168 -1.34 5.01 4.16
N ASN A 169 -1.85 5.51 5.28
CA ASN A 169 -2.01 6.95 5.52
C ASN A 169 -0.64 7.57 5.85
N ALA A 170 -0.55 8.90 5.91
CA ALA A 170 0.64 9.56 6.38
C ALA A 170 1.02 9.07 7.78
N PHE A 171 2.26 8.62 7.92
CA PHE A 171 2.78 8.06 9.16
C PHE A 171 3.15 9.15 10.18
N ASP A 172 3.31 8.76 11.43
CA ASP A 172 3.88 9.62 12.48
C ASP A 172 5.41 9.58 12.41
N PRO A 173 6.09 10.70 12.11
CA PRO A 173 7.56 10.74 12.04
C PRO A 173 8.29 10.40 13.35
N ALA A 174 7.58 10.38 14.50
CA ALA A 174 8.15 10.00 15.77
C ALA A 174 8.22 8.48 15.99
N GLN A 175 7.50 7.68 15.20
CA GLN A 175 7.34 6.24 15.43
C GLN A 175 8.35 5.35 14.69
N ASN A 176 9.07 5.88 13.72
CA ASN A 176 10.00 5.12 12.87
C ASN A 176 9.36 3.85 12.29
N SER A 177 8.18 4.02 11.70
CA SER A 177 7.39 2.93 11.13
C SER A 177 8.01 2.36 9.85
N ALA A 178 7.49 1.22 9.37
CA ALA A 178 7.89 0.63 8.09
C ALA A 178 7.66 1.60 6.92
N ALA A 179 6.51 2.28 6.89
CA ALA A 179 6.23 3.30 5.86
C ALA A 179 7.25 4.43 5.86
N GLN A 180 7.68 4.90 7.04
CA GLN A 180 8.72 5.92 7.15
C GLN A 180 10.05 5.42 6.56
N GLN A 181 10.48 4.23 6.93
CA GLN A 181 11.73 3.64 6.43
C GLN A 181 11.70 3.45 4.90
N THR A 182 10.56 3.04 4.35
CA THR A 182 10.38 2.93 2.90
C THR A 182 10.39 4.31 2.24
N GLN A 183 9.73 5.30 2.82
CA GLN A 183 9.68 6.67 2.29
C GLN A 183 11.06 7.35 2.30
N GLU A 184 11.85 7.16 3.34
CA GLU A 184 13.19 7.73 3.50
C GLU A 184 14.28 6.97 2.72
N SER A 185 14.00 5.75 2.27
CA SER A 185 14.93 4.95 1.49
C SER A 185 15.32 5.65 0.18
N GLN A 186 16.61 5.62 -0.16
CA GLN A 186 17.16 6.18 -1.40
C GLN A 186 17.26 5.15 -2.54
N ARG A 187 16.66 3.98 -2.39
CA ARG A 187 16.69 2.92 -3.40
C ARG A 187 15.88 3.32 -4.64
N SER A 188 16.44 3.11 -5.81
CA SER A 188 15.82 3.42 -7.10
C SER A 188 14.77 2.40 -7.56
N ASP A 189 14.78 1.19 -6.97
CA ASP A 189 13.81 0.12 -7.25
C ASP A 189 12.51 0.23 -6.43
N ILE A 190 12.35 1.30 -5.64
CA ILE A 190 11.12 1.59 -4.89
C ILE A 190 10.35 2.70 -5.61
N PHE A 191 9.21 2.34 -6.19
CA PHE A 191 8.26 3.34 -6.68
C PHE A 191 7.47 3.91 -5.51
N LYS A 192 7.51 5.24 -5.35
CA LYS A 192 6.81 5.97 -4.28
C LYS A 192 5.76 6.88 -4.89
N TYR A 193 4.53 6.76 -4.43
CA TYR A 193 3.44 7.65 -4.80
C TYR A 193 2.84 8.27 -3.56
N TRP A 194 2.97 9.57 -3.45
CA TRP A 194 2.42 10.34 -2.35
C TRP A 194 1.89 11.69 -2.85
N ARG A 195 0.66 12.00 -2.50
CA ARG A 195 0.10 13.35 -2.69
C ARG A 195 0.45 14.19 -1.48
N ASP A 196 1.54 14.92 -1.58
CA ASP A 196 2.01 15.82 -0.55
C ASP A 196 1.37 17.21 -0.74
N PRO A 197 0.41 17.62 0.13
CA PRO A 197 -0.20 18.93 0.03
C PRO A 197 0.77 20.06 0.40
N ASP A 198 1.79 19.80 1.23
CA ASP A 198 2.74 20.83 1.65
C ASP A 198 3.73 21.21 0.54
N LEU A 199 3.96 20.30 -0.40
CA LEU A 199 4.72 20.61 -1.62
C LEU A 199 3.83 21.30 -2.67
N ALA A 200 2.59 20.83 -2.83
CA ALA A 200 1.71 21.23 -3.91
C ALA A 200 0.94 22.55 -3.64
N LEU A 201 0.58 22.79 -2.36
CA LEU A 201 -0.29 23.91 -1.98
C LEU A 201 0.45 24.87 -1.04
N LYS A 202 0.81 26.05 -1.59
CA LYS A 202 1.52 27.08 -0.85
C LYS A 202 0.79 28.41 -0.89
N ARG A 203 0.94 29.18 0.18
CA ARG A 203 0.51 30.57 0.27
C ARG A 203 1.44 31.47 -0.57
N PRO A 204 1.05 32.70 -0.81
CA PRO A 204 1.92 33.67 -1.52
C PRO A 204 3.27 33.92 -0.81
N ASP A 205 3.32 33.73 0.50
CA ASP A 205 4.55 33.84 1.30
C ASP A 205 5.44 32.57 1.24
N GLY A 206 5.07 31.57 0.42
CA GLY A 206 5.78 30.31 0.24
C GLY A 206 5.52 29.26 1.32
N LYS A 207 4.79 29.57 2.37
CA LYS A 207 4.45 28.62 3.45
C LYS A 207 3.35 27.64 3.00
N PRO A 208 3.36 26.39 3.52
CA PRO A 208 2.26 25.45 3.31
C PRO A 208 0.92 26.01 3.81
N PHE A 209 -0.16 25.51 3.27
CA PHE A 209 -1.51 25.81 3.77
C PHE A 209 -1.67 25.34 5.21
N SER A 210 -2.43 26.09 6.02
CA SER A 210 -2.73 25.69 7.39
C SER A 210 -3.95 24.77 7.44
N PHE A 211 -3.80 23.65 8.12
CA PHE A 211 -4.91 22.74 8.35
C PHE A 211 -5.97 23.32 9.30
N GLN A 212 -5.56 24.23 10.19
CA GLN A 212 -6.45 24.92 11.12
C GLN A 212 -7.35 25.97 10.43
N ASN A 213 -6.92 26.52 9.28
CA ASN A 213 -7.73 27.46 8.52
C ASN A 213 -8.74 26.68 7.66
N ALA A 214 -10.04 26.94 7.85
CA ALA A 214 -11.12 26.21 7.20
C ALA A 214 -11.03 26.24 5.65
N ARG A 215 -10.72 27.40 5.05
CA ARG A 215 -10.61 27.53 3.59
C ARG A 215 -9.41 26.77 3.03
N GLU A 216 -8.28 26.80 3.74
CA GLU A 216 -7.06 26.12 3.33
C GLU A 216 -7.19 24.61 3.56
N ARG A 217 -7.77 24.18 4.69
CA ARG A 217 -8.10 22.79 4.96
C ARG A 217 -8.98 22.20 3.85
N ARG A 218 -10.03 22.90 3.45
CA ARG A 218 -10.90 22.46 2.34
C ARG A 218 -10.11 22.24 1.05
N LYS A 219 -9.16 23.11 0.73
CA LYS A 219 -8.29 22.95 -0.45
C LYS A 219 -7.33 21.77 -0.30
N ILE A 220 -6.79 21.54 0.89
CA ILE A 220 -5.96 20.36 1.19
C ILE A 220 -6.76 19.08 0.96
N LEU A 221 -7.96 18.97 1.54
CA LEU A 221 -8.84 17.81 1.35
C LEU A 221 -9.19 17.62 -0.12
N SER A 222 -9.58 18.67 -0.83
CA SER A 222 -9.87 18.58 -2.27
C SER A 222 -8.68 18.11 -3.10
N TYR A 223 -7.46 18.49 -2.76
CA TYR A 223 -6.23 18.04 -3.42
C TYR A 223 -5.94 16.57 -3.11
N VAL A 224 -5.99 16.19 -1.84
CA VAL A 224 -5.69 14.82 -1.39
C VAL A 224 -6.66 13.82 -2.02
N TYR A 225 -7.95 14.14 -2.04
CA TYR A 225 -9.00 13.27 -2.57
C TYR A 225 -9.33 13.47 -4.06
N ALA A 226 -8.55 14.28 -4.76
CA ALA A 226 -8.78 14.53 -6.19
C ALA A 226 -8.74 13.23 -7.00
N GLY A 227 -9.74 13.03 -7.88
CA GLY A 227 -9.88 11.82 -8.69
C GLY A 227 -10.64 10.67 -8.03
N ALA A 228 -11.00 10.78 -6.75
CA ALA A 228 -11.84 9.81 -6.05
C ALA A 228 -13.32 10.25 -6.12
N ALA A 229 -13.98 10.01 -7.24
CA ALA A 229 -15.34 10.50 -7.51
C ALA A 229 -16.41 9.97 -6.53
N HIS A 230 -16.10 8.87 -5.81
CA HIS A 230 -17.00 8.28 -4.81
C HIS A 230 -16.90 8.96 -3.43
N ILE A 231 -15.97 9.88 -3.25
CA ILE A 231 -15.74 10.58 -1.97
C ILE A 231 -16.60 11.82 -1.89
N ASN A 232 -17.37 11.94 -0.81
CA ASN A 232 -18.04 13.18 -0.42
C ASN A 232 -17.10 14.00 0.48
N ILE A 233 -16.58 15.11 -0.04
CA ILE A 233 -15.63 15.98 0.69
C ILE A 233 -16.29 16.62 1.92
N ASP A 234 -17.59 16.90 1.91
CA ASP A 234 -18.28 17.49 3.07
C ASP A 234 -18.33 16.50 4.23
N SER A 235 -18.60 15.22 3.95
CA SER A 235 -18.58 14.16 4.95
C SER A 235 -17.17 13.92 5.48
N ILE A 236 -16.15 13.96 4.63
CA ILE A 236 -14.74 13.85 5.04
C ILE A 236 -14.34 15.03 5.95
N GLU A 237 -14.76 16.24 5.60
CA GLU A 237 -14.46 17.42 6.40
C GLU A 237 -15.16 17.38 7.77
N ALA A 238 -16.39 16.88 7.85
CA ALA A 238 -17.10 16.71 9.12
C ALA A 238 -16.37 15.70 10.04
N GLU A 239 -16.03 14.51 9.54
CA GLU A 239 -15.24 13.53 10.31
C GLU A 239 -13.85 14.07 10.70
N CYS A 240 -13.24 14.84 9.81
CA CYS A 240 -11.95 15.49 10.08
C CYS A 240 -12.06 16.50 11.25
N LEU A 241 -13.10 17.31 11.27
CA LEU A 241 -13.34 18.27 12.35
C LEU A 241 -13.58 17.59 13.69
N GLU A 242 -14.37 16.53 13.71
CA GLU A 242 -14.59 15.72 14.92
C GLU A 242 -13.27 15.17 15.49
N LEU A 243 -12.42 14.59 14.62
CA LEU A 243 -11.12 14.09 15.05
C LEU A 243 -10.18 15.22 15.50
N MET A 244 -10.27 16.40 14.89
CA MET A 244 -9.46 17.57 15.28
C MET A 244 -9.74 18.04 16.73
N GLU A 245 -10.92 17.82 17.26
CA GLU A 245 -11.28 18.16 18.66
C GLU A 245 -10.48 17.34 19.68
N THR A 246 -10.09 16.13 19.31
CA THR A 246 -9.38 15.18 20.19
C THR A 246 -7.90 15.03 19.84
N ASP A 247 -7.56 14.90 18.56
CA ASP A 247 -6.19 14.76 18.05
C ASP A 247 -6.04 15.43 16.68
N SER A 248 -5.70 16.72 16.70
CA SER A 248 -5.48 17.49 15.49
C SER A 248 -4.34 16.94 14.63
N SER A 249 -3.29 16.40 15.24
CA SER A 249 -2.15 15.82 14.50
C SER A 249 -2.56 14.55 13.76
N GLN A 250 -3.40 13.72 14.37
CA GLN A 250 -3.94 12.53 13.73
C GLN A 250 -4.89 12.90 12.59
N ALA A 251 -5.72 13.93 12.76
CA ALA A 251 -6.60 14.42 11.70
C ALA A 251 -5.81 14.91 10.49
N GLU A 252 -4.73 15.67 10.71
CA GLU A 252 -3.83 16.11 9.64
C GLU A 252 -3.18 14.95 8.89
N ARG A 253 -2.74 13.91 9.59
CA ARG A 253 -2.16 12.71 8.97
C ARG A 253 -3.19 11.93 8.17
N PHE A 254 -4.35 11.64 8.76
CA PHE A 254 -5.34 10.73 8.18
C PHE A 254 -6.14 11.36 7.04
N PHE A 255 -6.53 12.61 7.19
CA PHE A 255 -7.35 13.31 6.20
C PHE A 255 -6.54 14.24 5.30
N GLY A 256 -5.56 14.93 5.88
CA GLY A 256 -4.69 15.86 5.15
C GLY A 256 -3.49 15.23 4.46
N ASN A 257 -3.23 13.95 4.71
CA ASN A 257 -2.05 13.22 4.18
C ASN A 257 -0.72 13.94 4.43
N ARG A 258 -0.59 14.58 5.60
CA ARG A 258 0.57 15.38 6.01
C ARG A 258 1.42 14.64 7.03
N LEU A 259 2.73 14.80 6.96
CA LEU A 259 3.64 14.26 7.97
C LEU A 259 3.70 15.21 9.17
N VAL A 260 2.91 14.90 10.18
CA VAL A 260 2.83 15.65 11.42
C VAL A 260 3.15 14.71 12.58
N ARG A 261 4.04 15.15 13.49
CA ARG A 261 4.32 14.40 14.72
C ARG A 261 3.08 14.35 15.60
N GLY A 262 2.81 13.20 16.20
CA GLY A 262 1.72 13.04 17.17
C GLY A 262 1.86 13.96 18.38
N GLY A 263 0.73 14.27 19.02
CA GLY A 263 0.64 15.21 20.14
C GLY A 263 1.43 14.85 21.42
N GLY A 264 2.14 13.71 21.43
CA GLY A 264 3.07 13.32 22.50
C GLY A 264 4.48 13.89 22.38
N SER A 265 4.77 14.72 21.37
CA SER A 265 6.06 15.38 21.24
C SER A 265 6.16 16.52 22.26
N TRP A 266 7.03 16.35 23.24
CA TRP A 266 7.30 17.36 24.29
C TRP A 266 7.82 18.69 23.73
N LEU A 267 8.50 18.66 22.57
CA LEU A 267 9.02 19.87 21.92
C LEU A 267 8.36 20.08 20.55
N PRO A 268 8.01 21.31 20.19
CA PRO A 268 7.59 21.65 18.83
C PRO A 268 8.65 21.22 17.80
N PRO A 269 8.24 20.79 16.61
CA PRO A 269 9.16 20.46 15.51
C PRO A 269 10.08 21.65 15.20
N GLY A 270 11.37 21.39 15.05
CA GLY A 270 12.38 22.41 14.71
C GLY A 270 12.86 23.27 15.88
N LEU A 271 12.29 23.11 17.09
CA LEU A 271 12.77 23.88 18.25
C LEU A 271 14.18 23.44 18.66
N TRP A 272 14.43 22.13 18.68
CA TRP A 272 15.76 21.60 19.05
C TRP A 272 16.82 22.02 18.03
N GLU A 273 16.50 21.86 16.75
CA GLU A 273 17.38 22.26 15.64
C GLU A 273 17.61 23.77 15.63
N GLY A 274 16.58 24.57 15.97
CA GLY A 274 16.68 26.04 16.09
C GLY A 274 17.50 26.51 17.29
N CYS A 275 17.66 25.66 18.32
CA CYS A 275 18.52 25.95 19.46
C CYS A 275 20.00 25.58 19.23
N HIS A 276 20.31 24.89 18.13
CA HIS A 276 21.68 24.56 17.78
C HIS A 276 22.40 25.82 17.24
N ALA A 277 23.09 26.53 18.13
CA ALA A 277 23.92 27.65 17.72
C ALA A 277 25.17 27.12 17.00
N SER A 278 25.27 27.37 15.71
CA SER A 278 26.51 27.17 14.91
C SER A 278 27.65 28.13 15.29
N ALA A 279 27.61 28.75 16.47
CA ALA A 279 28.51 29.77 16.90
C ALA A 279 29.42 29.29 18.04
N VAL A 280 30.18 28.22 17.84
CA VAL A 280 31.40 27.96 18.61
C VAL A 280 32.57 27.65 17.69
N ALA A 281 32.76 28.41 16.65
CA ALA A 281 33.92 28.30 15.78
C ALA A 281 34.46 29.72 15.50
N SER A 282 34.85 30.45 16.54
CA SER A 282 35.84 31.54 16.44
C SER A 282 36.16 32.11 17.80
N ALA A 283 36.93 31.36 18.59
CA ALA A 283 37.75 31.91 19.66
C ALA A 283 38.95 30.97 19.84
N ALA A 284 39.93 31.11 18.98
CA ALA A 284 41.34 30.73 19.16
C ALA A 284 42.20 31.65 18.29
#